data_964acf5148e42df7ee79551bcf74a232
#
_entry.id   964acf5148e42df7ee79551bcf74a232
#
_cell.length_a   1.000
_cell.length_b   1.000
_cell.length_c   1.000
_cell.angle_alpha   90.00
_cell.angle_beta   90.00
_cell.angle_gamma   90.00
#
_symmetry.space_group_name_H-M   'P 1'
#
loop_
_entity.id
_entity.type
_entity.pdbx_description
1 polymer ?
#
loop_
_entity_poly.entity_id
_entity_poly.type
_entity_poly.pdbx_seq_one_letter_code
_entity_poly.pdbx_strand_id
1 'polypeptide(L)'
;EAYGVKDYVVVQKGDVKAAVVGVFGKDALECAPTCELKFKDPVEAVKQTVEEIRKNEKVDMIACVSHGGTWEDENKSEDEILAKEVPDIDLIISGHTHSELKEAIQHGNTYIVSCGEYGRNLGSLSMTQKQDGRWELTSYELIPVSEEIKPDQATQEQIDALMDTVDKNYLSDFGYTREEVLAENDVEFNSLEEMGTKHEELNLGDIMSDAYIYAVENSEYYDGDPVDVAVVPSGTVRGTYTKGDITVEDVFNSFSLGIGKDGVAGYPLISACLLYTSP
;
A
#
# COMPACT_ATOMS: atom_id res chain seq x y z
N GLU A 1 -6.74 17.10 -14.15
CA GLU A 1 -7.60 16.91 -15.35
C GLU A 1 -6.92 16.02 -16.41
N ALA A 2 -5.60 16.04 -16.54
CA ALA A 2 -4.87 15.26 -17.56
C ALA A 2 -5.10 13.75 -17.47
N TYR A 3 -5.41 13.22 -16.27
CA TYR A 3 -5.65 11.80 -16.01
C TYR A 3 -7.13 11.45 -15.80
N GLY A 4 -8.06 12.38 -16.05
CA GLY A 4 -9.49 12.16 -15.84
C GLY A 4 -9.91 12.03 -14.37
N VAL A 5 -9.04 12.39 -13.42
CA VAL A 5 -9.35 12.41 -11.99
C VAL A 5 -10.34 13.53 -11.69
N LYS A 6 -11.33 13.23 -10.86
CA LYS A 6 -12.37 14.18 -10.41
C LYS A 6 -12.25 14.38 -8.91
N ASP A 7 -12.69 15.52 -8.40
CA ASP A 7 -12.72 15.80 -6.97
C ASP A 7 -13.68 14.85 -6.24
N TYR A 8 -14.76 14.45 -6.91
CA TYR A 8 -15.68 13.40 -6.44
C TYR A 8 -16.41 12.75 -7.60
N VAL A 9 -17.01 11.60 -7.33
CA VAL A 9 -17.96 10.94 -8.24
C VAL A 9 -19.26 10.68 -7.49
N VAL A 10 -20.38 10.71 -8.21
CA VAL A 10 -21.68 10.33 -7.66
C VAL A 10 -22.08 9.01 -8.26
N VAL A 11 -22.40 8.05 -7.40
CA VAL A 11 -22.89 6.72 -7.76
C VAL A 11 -24.28 6.51 -7.19
N GLN A 12 -25.12 5.79 -7.92
CA GLN A 12 -26.47 5.43 -7.46
C GLN A 12 -26.68 3.93 -7.61
N LYS A 13 -27.18 3.31 -6.56
CA LYS A 13 -27.61 1.91 -6.57
C LYS A 13 -28.96 1.77 -5.87
N GLY A 14 -29.98 1.34 -6.62
CA GLY A 14 -31.35 1.39 -6.12
C GLY A 14 -31.77 2.83 -5.78
N ASP A 15 -32.30 3.01 -4.59
CA ASP A 15 -32.75 4.32 -4.10
C ASP A 15 -31.64 5.13 -3.39
N VAL A 16 -30.45 4.54 -3.19
CA VAL A 16 -29.34 5.20 -2.50
C VAL A 16 -28.42 5.89 -3.51
N LYS A 17 -28.17 7.18 -3.30
CA LYS A 17 -27.24 8.00 -4.06
C LYS A 17 -26.09 8.42 -3.15
N ALA A 18 -24.86 8.00 -3.48
CA ALA A 18 -23.67 8.30 -2.70
C ALA A 18 -22.67 9.16 -3.49
N ALA A 19 -22.10 10.16 -2.83
CA ALA A 19 -20.90 10.81 -3.33
C ALA A 19 -19.65 10.11 -2.77
N VAL A 20 -18.67 9.89 -3.62
CA VAL A 20 -17.40 9.26 -3.24
C VAL A 20 -16.27 10.26 -3.52
N VAL A 21 -15.54 10.61 -2.47
CA VAL A 21 -14.37 11.52 -2.51
C VAL A 21 -13.11 10.67 -2.36
N GLY A 22 -12.06 10.99 -3.12
CA GLY A 22 -10.73 10.39 -2.96
C GLY A 22 -9.78 11.35 -2.26
N VAL A 23 -8.96 10.86 -1.34
CA VAL A 23 -7.92 11.66 -0.66
C VAL A 23 -6.61 10.91 -0.56
N PHE A 24 -5.50 11.65 -0.66
CA PHE A 24 -4.14 11.16 -0.48
C PHE A 24 -3.51 11.85 0.72
N GLY A 25 -2.94 11.08 1.65
CA GLY A 25 -2.43 11.57 2.93
C GLY A 25 -1.07 12.25 2.84
N LYS A 26 -0.67 12.91 3.93
CA LYS A 26 0.63 13.59 4.05
C LYS A 26 1.77 12.60 4.18
N ASP A 27 1.60 11.59 5.04
CA ASP A 27 2.57 10.52 5.22
C ASP A 27 2.78 9.72 3.91
N ALA A 28 1.69 9.46 3.19
CA ALA A 28 1.75 8.83 1.87
C ALA A 28 2.53 9.68 0.85
N LEU A 29 2.45 11.01 0.92
CA LEU A 29 3.25 11.90 0.08
C LEU A 29 4.74 11.83 0.44
N GLU A 30 5.09 11.72 1.72
CA GLU A 30 6.48 11.56 2.15
C GLU A 30 7.09 10.26 1.62
N CYS A 31 6.28 9.22 1.43
CA CYS A 31 6.68 7.98 0.77
C CYS A 31 6.81 8.10 -0.76
N ALA A 32 6.42 9.23 -1.36
CA ALA A 32 6.49 9.49 -2.80
C ALA A 32 7.39 10.71 -3.12
N PRO A 33 8.70 10.67 -2.82
CA PRO A 33 9.60 11.84 -2.90
C PRO A 33 9.78 12.38 -4.33
N THR A 34 9.44 11.61 -5.35
CA THR A 34 9.50 12.02 -6.76
C THR A 34 8.18 12.59 -7.28
N CYS A 35 7.19 12.76 -6.42
CA CYS A 35 5.89 13.32 -6.80
C CYS A 35 6.03 14.81 -7.16
N GLU A 36 5.78 15.16 -8.41
CA GLU A 36 5.83 16.54 -8.90
C GLU A 36 4.48 17.28 -8.80
N LEU A 37 3.43 16.60 -8.33
CA LEU A 37 2.11 17.18 -8.20
C LEU A 37 2.05 18.18 -7.03
N LYS A 38 1.26 19.24 -7.20
CA LYS A 38 1.01 20.17 -6.09
C LYS A 38 0.07 19.53 -5.08
N PHE A 39 0.58 19.31 -3.89
CA PHE A 39 -0.18 18.77 -2.78
C PHE A 39 -0.94 19.88 -2.04
N LYS A 40 -2.21 19.63 -1.72
CA LYS A 40 -3.03 20.48 -0.85
C LYS A 40 -3.17 19.80 0.50
N ASP A 41 -3.42 20.55 1.55
CA ASP A 41 -3.80 19.95 2.83
C ASP A 41 -5.01 19.03 2.64
N PRO A 42 -4.95 17.76 3.01
CA PRO A 42 -5.99 16.79 2.72
C PRO A 42 -7.31 17.12 3.43
N VAL A 43 -7.26 17.61 4.67
CA VAL A 43 -8.46 17.99 5.44
C VAL A 43 -9.17 19.15 4.77
N GLU A 44 -8.43 20.21 4.44
CA GLU A 44 -8.99 21.39 3.77
C GLU A 44 -9.53 21.06 2.36
N ALA A 45 -8.84 20.20 1.62
CA ALA A 45 -9.29 19.79 0.29
C ALA A 45 -10.60 18.98 0.35
N VAL A 46 -10.67 18.00 1.26
CA VAL A 46 -11.89 17.18 1.44
C VAL A 46 -13.04 18.03 1.96
N LYS A 47 -12.79 18.95 2.90
CA LYS A 47 -13.81 19.86 3.43
C LYS A 47 -14.44 20.71 2.32
N GLN A 48 -13.61 21.31 1.47
CA GLN A 48 -14.10 22.11 0.32
C GLN A 48 -14.92 21.23 -0.64
N THR A 49 -14.47 20.02 -0.93
CA THR A 49 -15.18 19.07 -1.80
C THR A 49 -16.54 18.65 -1.19
N VAL A 50 -16.58 18.38 0.11
CA VAL A 50 -17.83 18.02 0.82
C VAL A 50 -18.81 19.19 0.83
N GLU A 51 -18.34 20.41 1.06
CA GLU A 51 -19.18 21.62 0.97
C GLU A 51 -19.74 21.80 -0.44
N GLU A 52 -18.95 21.54 -1.49
CA GLU A 52 -19.41 21.58 -2.88
C GLU A 52 -20.47 20.51 -3.16
N ILE A 53 -20.25 19.27 -2.71
CA ILE A 53 -21.22 18.18 -2.83
C ILE A 53 -22.54 18.57 -2.19
N ARG A 54 -22.52 19.03 -0.92
CA ARG A 54 -23.73 19.43 -0.22
C ARG A 54 -24.50 20.58 -0.89
N LYS A 55 -23.79 21.44 -1.60
CA LYS A 55 -24.38 22.56 -2.33
C LYS A 55 -24.99 22.14 -3.67
N ASN A 56 -24.32 21.26 -4.40
CA ASN A 56 -24.62 20.99 -5.79
C ASN A 56 -25.35 19.65 -6.00
N GLU A 57 -25.21 18.71 -5.06
CA GLU A 57 -25.72 17.36 -5.19
C GLU A 57 -26.76 17.04 -4.11
N LYS A 58 -27.75 16.23 -4.50
CA LYS A 58 -28.66 15.59 -3.54
C LYS A 58 -28.22 14.16 -3.37
N VAL A 59 -27.40 13.92 -2.37
CA VAL A 59 -26.87 12.58 -2.03
C VAL A 59 -27.33 12.17 -0.64
N ASP A 60 -27.51 10.88 -0.46
CA ASP A 60 -27.91 10.26 0.80
C ASP A 60 -26.71 9.97 1.68
N MET A 61 -25.53 9.74 1.06
CA MET A 61 -24.29 9.36 1.74
C MET A 61 -23.09 10.08 1.13
N ILE A 62 -22.10 10.40 1.96
CA ILE A 62 -20.77 10.82 1.53
C ILE A 62 -19.76 9.79 2.05
N ALA A 63 -19.08 9.10 1.13
CA ALA A 63 -18.00 8.18 1.44
C ALA A 63 -16.66 8.77 0.98
N CYS A 64 -15.61 8.56 1.78
CA CYS A 64 -14.25 8.92 1.44
C CYS A 64 -13.41 7.67 1.28
N VAL A 65 -12.72 7.53 0.14
CA VAL A 65 -11.69 6.51 -0.07
C VAL A 65 -10.35 7.18 0.18
N SER A 66 -9.70 6.79 1.26
CA SER A 66 -8.51 7.46 1.78
C SER A 66 -7.25 6.62 1.61
N HIS A 67 -6.16 7.26 1.19
CA HIS A 67 -4.81 6.76 1.34
C HIS A 67 -4.04 7.62 2.37
N GLY A 68 -4.70 7.92 3.49
CA GLY A 68 -4.17 8.68 4.63
C GLY A 68 -3.72 7.78 5.78
N GLY A 69 -4.56 6.84 6.15
CA GLY A 69 -4.23 5.81 7.14
C GLY A 69 -4.68 6.09 8.57
N THR A 70 -4.59 5.03 9.38
CA THR A 70 -4.87 5.04 10.81
C THR A 70 -3.66 4.56 11.60
N TRP A 71 -3.42 5.15 12.79
CA TRP A 71 -2.33 4.80 13.70
C TRP A 71 -2.87 4.57 15.11
N GLU A 72 -2.09 3.92 15.99
CA GLU A 72 -2.44 3.77 17.41
C GLU A 72 -2.63 5.12 18.12
N ASP A 73 -1.81 6.11 17.76
CA ASP A 73 -1.97 7.49 18.23
C ASP A 73 -2.98 8.22 17.33
N GLU A 74 -4.20 8.39 17.81
CA GLU A 74 -5.27 9.05 17.08
C GLU A 74 -4.95 10.50 16.66
N ASN A 75 -3.96 11.16 17.31
CA ASN A 75 -3.52 12.50 16.91
C ASN A 75 -2.58 12.48 15.70
N LYS A 76 -2.07 11.32 15.33
CA LYS A 76 -1.30 11.10 14.10
C LYS A 76 -2.12 10.43 13.02
N SER A 77 -3.23 9.82 13.40
CA SER A 77 -4.14 9.08 12.54
C SER A 77 -4.85 10.03 11.58
N GLU A 78 -4.37 10.13 10.34
CA GLU A 78 -4.88 11.12 9.37
C GLU A 78 -6.36 10.94 9.09
N ASP A 79 -6.84 9.70 9.01
CA ASP A 79 -8.25 9.42 8.76
C ASP A 79 -9.15 9.71 9.96
N GLU A 80 -8.62 9.57 11.19
CA GLU A 80 -9.36 9.97 12.38
C GLU A 80 -9.42 11.49 12.54
N ILE A 81 -8.34 12.19 12.19
CA ILE A 81 -8.32 13.65 12.11
C ILE A 81 -9.34 14.11 11.06
N LEU A 82 -9.35 13.49 9.89
CA LEU A 82 -10.30 13.82 8.83
C LEU A 82 -11.75 13.62 9.29
N ALA A 83 -12.06 12.49 9.96
CA ALA A 83 -13.39 12.23 10.49
C ALA A 83 -13.85 13.26 11.53
N LYS A 84 -12.94 13.76 12.37
CA LYS A 84 -13.23 14.80 13.37
C LYS A 84 -13.44 16.17 12.74
N GLU A 85 -12.64 16.54 11.73
CA GLU A 85 -12.64 17.86 11.10
C GLU A 85 -13.72 18.01 10.00
N VAL A 86 -14.16 16.90 9.41
CA VAL A 86 -15.17 16.86 8.34
C VAL A 86 -16.31 15.91 8.70
N PRO A 87 -17.15 16.25 9.70
CA PRO A 87 -18.17 15.37 10.26
C PRO A 87 -19.36 15.07 9.33
N ASP A 88 -19.39 15.65 8.13
CA ASP A 88 -20.35 15.37 7.06
C ASP A 88 -20.03 14.11 6.25
N ILE A 89 -18.87 13.49 6.49
CA ILE A 89 -18.52 12.18 5.92
C ILE A 89 -19.19 11.09 6.75
N ASP A 90 -19.87 10.16 6.08
CA ASP A 90 -20.54 9.04 6.74
C ASP A 90 -19.61 7.83 6.89
N LEU A 91 -18.72 7.60 5.91
CA LEU A 91 -17.83 6.45 5.85
C LEU A 91 -16.46 6.83 5.29
N ILE A 92 -15.38 6.41 5.96
CA ILE A 92 -14.02 6.46 5.44
C ILE A 92 -13.53 5.01 5.23
N ILE A 93 -13.12 4.69 4.00
CA ILE A 93 -12.45 3.44 3.65
C ILE A 93 -10.95 3.77 3.62
N SER A 94 -10.26 3.33 4.66
CA SER A 94 -8.86 3.67 4.94
C SER A 94 -7.89 2.71 4.26
N GLY A 95 -6.78 3.23 3.78
CA GLY A 95 -5.64 2.50 3.23
C GLY A 95 -4.31 3.05 3.78
N HIS A 96 -3.20 2.81 3.08
CA HIS A 96 -1.84 3.26 3.36
C HIS A 96 -1.12 2.52 4.50
N THR A 97 -1.65 2.56 5.72
CA THR A 97 -1.03 1.99 6.92
C THR A 97 -1.20 0.48 7.06
N HIS A 98 -1.89 -0.15 6.10
CA HIS A 98 -2.19 -1.59 6.12
C HIS A 98 -2.92 -2.06 7.39
N SER A 99 -3.61 -1.15 8.07
CA SER A 99 -4.31 -1.45 9.31
C SER A 99 -5.42 -2.48 9.09
N GLU A 100 -5.43 -3.54 9.89
CA GLU A 100 -6.50 -4.53 9.94
C GLU A 100 -7.43 -4.17 11.09
N LEU A 101 -8.48 -3.40 10.80
CA LEU A 101 -9.47 -3.00 11.80
C LEU A 101 -10.55 -4.08 11.91
N LYS A 102 -10.55 -4.82 13.01
CA LYS A 102 -11.60 -5.84 13.29
C LYS A 102 -12.93 -5.21 13.66
N GLU A 103 -12.88 -3.98 14.15
CA GLU A 103 -14.04 -3.15 14.47
C GLU A 103 -13.83 -1.78 13.82
N ALA A 104 -14.93 -1.16 13.37
CA ALA A 104 -14.85 0.19 12.81
C ALA A 104 -14.51 1.21 13.89
N ILE A 105 -13.60 2.14 13.58
CA ILE A 105 -13.38 3.32 14.43
C ILE A 105 -14.54 4.29 14.15
N GLN A 106 -15.06 4.94 15.17
CA GLN A 106 -16.17 5.90 15.04
C GLN A 106 -15.83 7.24 15.67
N HIS A 107 -15.94 8.30 14.88
CA HIS A 107 -15.93 9.69 15.37
C HIS A 107 -17.22 10.40 14.96
N GLY A 108 -18.04 10.72 15.96
CA GLY A 108 -19.36 11.30 15.70
C GLY A 108 -20.26 10.39 14.87
N ASN A 109 -20.56 10.80 13.64
CA ASN A 109 -21.35 10.01 12.69
C ASN A 109 -20.49 9.29 11.63
N THR A 110 -19.19 9.53 11.61
CA THR A 110 -18.26 8.96 10.64
C THR A 110 -17.71 7.63 11.14
N TYR A 111 -17.80 6.61 10.31
CA TYR A 111 -17.18 5.31 10.53
C TYR A 111 -15.93 5.18 9.67
N ILE A 112 -14.85 4.63 10.23
CA ILE A 112 -13.60 4.34 9.53
C ILE A 112 -13.40 2.84 9.52
N VAL A 113 -13.16 2.26 8.35
CA VAL A 113 -12.92 0.83 8.15
C VAL A 113 -11.66 0.61 7.34
N SER A 114 -10.95 -0.48 7.61
CA SER A 114 -9.76 -0.90 6.85
C SER A 114 -9.61 -2.41 6.95
N CYS A 115 -9.25 -3.07 5.85
CA CYS A 115 -9.21 -4.53 5.77
C CYS A 115 -7.78 -5.10 5.64
N GLY A 116 -6.76 -4.33 5.99
CA GLY A 116 -5.37 -4.74 5.89
C GLY A 116 -4.79 -4.52 4.49
N GLU A 117 -3.95 -5.42 4.04
CA GLU A 117 -3.14 -5.29 2.85
C GLU A 117 -3.25 -6.50 1.91
N TYR A 118 -2.77 -6.32 0.68
CA TYR A 118 -2.54 -7.40 -0.32
C TYR A 118 -3.75 -8.31 -0.59
N GLY A 119 -4.96 -7.83 -0.35
CA GLY A 119 -6.17 -8.64 -0.57
C GLY A 119 -6.34 -9.81 0.41
N ARG A 120 -5.64 -9.80 1.55
CA ARG A 120 -5.78 -10.84 2.58
C ARG A 120 -7.19 -10.95 3.15
N ASN A 121 -7.90 -9.83 3.18
CA ASN A 121 -9.27 -9.78 3.65
C ASN A 121 -10.15 -8.98 2.69
N LEU A 122 -11.41 -9.37 2.62
CA LEU A 122 -12.49 -8.56 2.07
C LEU A 122 -13.26 -7.93 3.24
N GLY A 123 -13.24 -6.59 3.34
CA GLY A 123 -14.09 -5.87 4.29
C GLY A 123 -15.55 -5.85 3.81
N SER A 124 -16.44 -6.44 4.59
CA SER A 124 -17.88 -6.44 4.33
C SER A 124 -18.59 -5.60 5.37
N LEU A 125 -19.34 -4.59 4.94
CA LEU A 125 -20.08 -3.74 5.86
C LEU A 125 -21.52 -3.51 5.37
N SER A 126 -22.44 -3.35 6.34
CA SER A 126 -23.80 -2.92 6.07
C SER A 126 -24.12 -1.67 6.90
N MET A 127 -24.79 -0.73 6.26
CA MET A 127 -25.23 0.52 6.91
C MET A 127 -26.73 0.72 6.68
N THR A 128 -27.41 1.26 7.67
CA THR A 128 -28.85 1.57 7.58
C THR A 128 -29.06 3.06 7.82
N GLN A 129 -29.84 3.69 6.94
CA GLN A 129 -30.19 5.09 7.11
C GLN A 129 -31.30 5.25 8.17
N LYS A 130 -31.05 6.10 9.15
CA LYS A 130 -32.02 6.46 10.19
C LYS A 130 -33.03 7.49 9.69
N GLN A 131 -34.10 7.69 10.46
CA GLN A 131 -35.15 8.67 10.14
C GLN A 131 -34.64 10.11 10.09
N ASP A 132 -33.55 10.41 10.77
CA ASP A 132 -32.89 11.71 10.77
C ASP A 132 -31.90 11.90 9.62
N GLY A 133 -31.80 10.92 8.71
CA GLY A 133 -30.94 10.93 7.54
C GLY A 133 -29.50 10.45 7.79
N ARG A 134 -29.10 10.21 9.05
CA ARG A 134 -27.76 9.68 9.37
C ARG A 134 -27.64 8.20 9.06
N TRP A 135 -26.42 7.75 8.79
CA TRP A 135 -26.13 6.35 8.57
C TRP A 135 -25.63 5.68 9.86
N GLU A 136 -26.07 4.49 10.11
CA GLU A 136 -25.63 3.62 11.21
C GLU A 136 -25.01 2.35 10.66
N LEU A 137 -23.81 2.03 11.13
CA LEU A 137 -23.16 0.77 10.83
C LEU A 137 -23.89 -0.36 11.56
N THR A 138 -24.47 -1.31 10.82
CA THR A 138 -25.24 -2.43 11.38
C THR A 138 -24.45 -3.72 11.41
N SER A 139 -23.47 -3.88 10.51
CA SER A 139 -22.49 -4.96 10.55
C SER A 139 -21.19 -4.54 9.88
N TYR A 140 -20.10 -5.07 10.37
CA TYR A 140 -18.79 -4.99 9.75
C TYR A 140 -18.01 -6.26 10.07
N GLU A 141 -17.44 -6.87 9.08
CA GLU A 141 -16.62 -8.08 9.22
C GLU A 141 -15.49 -8.11 8.21
N LEU A 142 -14.39 -8.72 8.58
CA LEU A 142 -13.30 -9.06 7.70
C LEU A 142 -13.42 -10.52 7.29
N ILE A 143 -13.59 -10.76 6.00
CA ILE A 143 -13.70 -12.09 5.41
C ILE A 143 -12.32 -12.46 4.86
N PRO A 144 -11.61 -13.43 5.46
CA PRO A 144 -10.31 -13.84 4.96
C PRO A 144 -10.40 -14.39 3.54
N VAL A 145 -9.47 -13.93 2.69
CA VAL A 145 -9.28 -14.50 1.35
C VAL A 145 -8.30 -15.65 1.47
N SER A 146 -8.70 -16.85 1.06
CA SER A 146 -7.90 -18.07 1.13
C SER A 146 -7.86 -18.79 -0.20
N GLU A 147 -6.93 -19.73 -0.33
CA GLU A 147 -6.79 -20.61 -1.51
C GLU A 147 -8.00 -21.50 -1.77
N GLU A 148 -8.91 -21.64 -0.79
CA GLU A 148 -10.16 -22.36 -0.95
C GLU A 148 -11.17 -21.62 -1.84
N ILE A 149 -10.98 -20.30 -2.00
CA ILE A 149 -11.83 -19.45 -2.84
C ILE A 149 -11.42 -19.66 -4.30
N LYS A 150 -12.35 -20.23 -5.07
CA LYS A 150 -12.11 -20.45 -6.50
C LYS A 150 -12.00 -19.11 -7.24
N PRO A 151 -10.91 -18.86 -7.99
CA PRO A 151 -10.76 -17.66 -8.80
C PRO A 151 -11.88 -17.50 -9.82
N ASP A 152 -12.27 -16.26 -10.10
CA ASP A 152 -13.12 -15.94 -11.25
C ASP A 152 -12.30 -16.12 -12.53
N GLN A 153 -12.80 -16.97 -13.44
CA GLN A 153 -12.07 -17.35 -14.64
C GLN A 153 -11.75 -16.15 -15.56
N ALA A 154 -12.69 -15.24 -15.74
CA ALA A 154 -12.50 -14.10 -16.64
C ALA A 154 -11.48 -13.11 -16.08
N THR A 155 -11.42 -12.95 -14.76
CA THR A 155 -10.42 -12.14 -14.07
C THR A 155 -9.05 -12.81 -14.17
N GLN A 156 -8.96 -14.13 -13.97
CA GLN A 156 -7.71 -14.88 -14.10
C GLN A 156 -7.12 -14.76 -15.50
N GLU A 157 -7.93 -14.91 -16.55
CA GLU A 157 -7.47 -14.75 -17.94
C GLU A 157 -6.90 -13.34 -18.22
N GLN A 158 -7.44 -12.30 -17.57
CA GLN A 158 -6.89 -10.94 -17.68
C GLN A 158 -5.57 -10.80 -16.94
N ILE A 159 -5.45 -11.39 -15.75
CA ILE A 159 -4.19 -11.41 -14.97
C ILE A 159 -3.11 -12.14 -15.79
N ASP A 160 -3.41 -13.30 -16.32
CA ASP A 160 -2.46 -14.09 -17.13
C ASP A 160 -1.96 -13.28 -18.33
N ALA A 161 -2.85 -12.58 -19.03
CA ALA A 161 -2.47 -11.73 -20.16
C ALA A 161 -1.58 -10.54 -19.75
N LEU A 162 -1.81 -9.95 -18.57
CA LEU A 162 -0.97 -8.89 -18.02
C LEU A 162 0.41 -9.43 -17.61
N MET A 163 0.45 -10.59 -16.97
CA MET A 163 1.71 -11.25 -16.58
C MET A 163 2.54 -11.65 -17.80
N ASP A 164 1.90 -12.16 -18.85
CA ASP A 164 2.56 -12.39 -20.15
C ASP A 164 3.17 -11.11 -20.75
N THR A 165 2.52 -9.98 -20.52
CA THR A 165 3.02 -8.67 -20.96
C THR A 165 4.26 -8.24 -20.17
N VAL A 166 4.28 -8.50 -18.86
CA VAL A 166 5.45 -8.28 -18.00
C VAL A 166 6.62 -9.14 -18.44
N ASP A 167 6.40 -10.44 -18.65
CA ASP A 167 7.44 -11.35 -19.13
C ASP A 167 8.06 -10.86 -20.46
N LYS A 168 7.23 -10.48 -21.43
CA LYS A 168 7.69 -10.10 -22.76
C LYS A 168 8.31 -8.71 -22.86
N ASN A 169 7.80 -7.74 -22.09
CA ASN A 169 8.15 -6.32 -22.26
C ASN A 169 9.03 -5.78 -21.14
N TYR A 170 9.25 -6.55 -20.08
CA TYR A 170 10.09 -6.15 -18.96
C TYR A 170 11.12 -7.22 -18.59
N LEU A 171 10.70 -8.40 -18.13
CA LEU A 171 11.64 -9.42 -17.65
C LEU A 171 12.56 -9.96 -18.73
N SER A 172 12.09 -10.01 -19.99
CA SER A 172 12.92 -10.43 -21.13
C SER A 172 14.14 -9.53 -21.37
N ASP A 173 14.09 -8.24 -21.01
CA ASP A 173 15.21 -7.31 -21.13
C ASP A 173 16.35 -7.68 -20.18
N PHE A 174 16.04 -8.39 -19.09
CA PHE A 174 16.99 -8.92 -18.12
C PHE A 174 17.32 -10.40 -18.34
N GLY A 175 16.71 -11.03 -19.34
CA GLY A 175 16.92 -12.45 -19.67
C GLY A 175 16.15 -13.42 -18.81
N TYR A 176 15.09 -12.99 -18.11
CA TYR A 176 14.28 -13.79 -17.19
C TYR A 176 12.84 -13.97 -17.67
N THR A 177 12.19 -14.98 -17.08
CA THR A 177 10.73 -15.14 -17.03
C THR A 177 10.29 -15.24 -15.57
N ARG A 178 9.06 -14.86 -15.26
CA ARG A 178 8.55 -14.82 -13.86
C ARG A 178 8.62 -16.16 -13.14
N GLU A 179 8.37 -17.26 -13.87
CA GLU A 179 8.31 -18.63 -13.32
C GLU A 179 9.69 -19.30 -13.23
N GLU A 180 10.75 -18.63 -13.68
CA GLU A 180 12.10 -19.21 -13.63
C GLU A 180 12.53 -19.37 -12.18
N VAL A 181 12.91 -20.62 -11.82
CA VAL A 181 13.37 -20.96 -10.48
C VAL A 181 14.83 -20.52 -10.32
N LEU A 182 15.06 -19.62 -9.38
CA LEU A 182 16.40 -19.10 -9.06
C LEU A 182 17.10 -19.90 -7.97
N ALA A 183 16.33 -20.45 -7.03
CA ALA A 183 16.86 -21.24 -5.92
C ALA A 183 15.79 -22.20 -5.39
N GLU A 184 16.25 -23.28 -4.73
CA GLU A 184 15.42 -24.15 -3.89
C GLU A 184 15.70 -23.78 -2.43
N ASN A 185 14.65 -23.53 -1.66
CA ASN A 185 14.74 -23.08 -0.28
C ASN A 185 14.20 -24.13 0.70
N ASP A 186 15.01 -24.58 1.65
CA ASP A 186 14.62 -25.50 2.73
C ASP A 186 14.46 -24.81 4.10
N VAL A 187 14.69 -23.51 4.15
CA VAL A 187 14.63 -22.68 5.35
C VAL A 187 13.31 -21.93 5.43
N GLU A 188 12.79 -21.75 6.62
CA GLU A 188 11.66 -20.84 6.87
C GLU A 188 12.21 -19.45 7.19
N PHE A 189 11.82 -18.45 6.37
CA PHE A 189 12.17 -17.07 6.59
C PHE A 189 11.20 -16.40 7.54
N ASN A 190 11.69 -15.41 8.28
CA ASN A 190 10.85 -14.58 9.15
C ASN A 190 9.78 -13.84 8.35
N SER A 191 8.66 -13.59 9.01
CA SER A 191 7.59 -12.78 8.41
C SER A 191 7.95 -11.28 8.37
N LEU A 192 7.23 -10.52 7.54
CA LEU A 192 7.36 -9.06 7.51
C LEU A 192 6.92 -8.43 8.84
N GLU A 193 5.94 -9.02 9.52
CA GLU A 193 5.51 -8.58 10.84
C GLU A 193 6.63 -8.72 11.87
N GLU A 194 7.34 -9.85 11.87
CA GLU A 194 8.50 -10.05 12.74
C GLU A 194 9.60 -9.04 12.46
N MET A 195 9.88 -8.73 11.18
CA MET A 195 10.86 -7.70 10.80
C MET A 195 10.46 -6.31 11.27
N GLY A 196 9.18 -5.99 11.29
CA GLY A 196 8.67 -4.69 11.73
C GLY A 196 8.61 -4.53 13.25
N THR A 197 8.56 -5.62 14.01
CA THR A 197 8.30 -5.59 15.45
C THR A 197 9.44 -6.09 16.32
N LYS A 198 10.26 -7.02 15.82
CA LYS A 198 11.39 -7.57 16.57
C LYS A 198 12.66 -6.77 16.31
N HIS A 199 13.39 -6.47 17.38
CA HIS A 199 14.70 -5.80 17.34
C HIS A 199 15.81 -6.83 17.61
N GLU A 200 15.88 -7.85 16.76
CA GLU A 200 16.83 -8.95 16.84
C GLU A 200 17.31 -9.36 15.45
N GLU A 201 18.31 -10.22 15.37
CA GLU A 201 18.79 -10.80 14.11
C GLU A 201 17.69 -11.68 13.49
N LEU A 202 17.37 -11.42 12.23
CA LEU A 202 16.31 -12.09 11.47
C LEU A 202 16.83 -12.50 10.10
N ASN A 203 16.70 -13.77 9.75
CA ASN A 203 17.26 -14.33 8.52
C ASN A 203 16.76 -13.67 7.22
N LEU A 204 15.55 -13.12 7.22
CA LEU A 204 15.06 -12.34 6.08
C LEU A 204 15.83 -11.01 5.93
N GLY A 205 16.13 -10.32 7.02
CA GLY A 205 16.96 -9.12 7.03
C GLY A 205 18.40 -9.39 6.60
N ASP A 206 18.95 -10.51 7.06
CA ASP A 206 20.32 -10.93 6.77
C ASP A 206 20.50 -11.18 5.26
N ILE A 207 19.64 -11.99 4.64
CA ILE A 207 19.74 -12.28 3.20
C ILE A 207 19.59 -11.02 2.35
N MET A 208 18.77 -10.06 2.78
CA MET A 208 18.59 -8.80 2.06
C MET A 208 19.85 -7.92 2.16
N SER A 209 20.49 -7.89 3.33
CA SER A 209 21.75 -7.16 3.54
C SER A 209 22.91 -7.80 2.77
N ASP A 210 23.00 -9.13 2.79
CA ASP A 210 23.99 -9.88 2.01
C ASP A 210 23.83 -9.67 0.51
N ALA A 211 22.58 -9.60 0.02
CA ALA A 211 22.31 -9.32 -1.38
C ALA A 211 22.82 -7.92 -1.80
N TYR A 212 22.74 -6.92 -0.92
CA TYR A 212 23.28 -5.59 -1.19
C TYR A 212 24.82 -5.60 -1.24
N ILE A 213 25.47 -6.29 -0.29
CA ILE A 213 26.93 -6.46 -0.29
C ILE A 213 27.36 -7.15 -1.59
N TYR A 214 26.70 -8.27 -1.91
CA TYR A 214 26.98 -9.01 -3.14
C TYR A 214 26.83 -8.15 -4.40
N ALA A 215 25.77 -7.37 -4.48
CA ALA A 215 25.51 -6.51 -5.64
C ALA A 215 26.60 -5.42 -5.81
N VAL A 216 27.05 -4.80 -4.72
CA VAL A 216 28.15 -3.81 -4.76
C VAL A 216 29.46 -4.47 -5.19
N GLU A 217 29.84 -5.57 -4.54
CA GLU A 217 31.12 -6.25 -4.79
C GLU A 217 31.21 -6.88 -6.18
N ASN A 218 30.06 -7.16 -6.83
CA ASN A 218 30.02 -7.67 -8.20
C ASN A 218 29.67 -6.60 -9.26
N SER A 219 29.56 -5.33 -8.85
CA SER A 219 29.29 -4.23 -9.78
C SER A 219 30.57 -3.80 -10.54
N GLU A 220 30.39 -3.18 -11.71
CA GLU A 220 31.50 -2.60 -12.48
C GLU A 220 32.15 -1.38 -11.78
N TYR A 221 31.51 -0.86 -10.75
CA TYR A 221 31.98 0.29 -9.95
C TYR A 221 32.75 -0.13 -8.68
N TYR A 222 32.89 -1.43 -8.44
CA TYR A 222 33.59 -1.93 -7.26
C TYR A 222 35.09 -1.67 -7.36
N ASP A 223 35.65 -0.99 -6.37
CA ASP A 223 37.06 -0.59 -6.32
C ASP A 223 37.98 -1.61 -5.62
N GLY A 224 37.40 -2.67 -5.05
CA GLY A 224 38.12 -3.73 -4.35
C GLY A 224 38.18 -3.53 -2.83
N ASP A 225 37.66 -2.44 -2.30
CA ASP A 225 37.55 -2.24 -0.86
C ASP A 225 36.34 -3.00 -0.30
N PRO A 226 36.50 -3.77 0.80
CA PRO A 226 35.39 -4.58 1.33
C PRO A 226 34.25 -3.69 1.83
N VAL A 227 33.03 -4.17 1.68
CA VAL A 227 31.84 -3.54 2.26
C VAL A 227 31.69 -3.99 3.70
N ASP A 228 31.91 -3.08 4.65
CA ASP A 228 31.86 -3.40 6.09
C ASP A 228 30.44 -3.48 6.65
N VAL A 229 29.49 -2.73 6.09
CA VAL A 229 28.10 -2.64 6.59
C VAL A 229 27.14 -2.41 5.44
N ALA A 230 26.03 -3.14 5.43
CA ALA A 230 24.88 -2.83 4.60
C ALA A 230 23.69 -2.44 5.49
N VAL A 231 22.91 -1.45 5.03
CA VAL A 231 21.70 -0.99 5.72
C VAL A 231 20.52 -1.13 4.77
N VAL A 232 19.56 -1.95 5.15
CA VAL A 232 18.32 -2.19 4.40
C VAL A 232 17.13 -1.71 5.25
N PRO A 233 16.40 -0.67 4.84
CA PRO A 233 15.20 -0.27 5.57
C PRO A 233 14.14 -1.37 5.52
N SER A 234 13.62 -1.80 6.66
CA SER A 234 12.62 -2.88 6.75
C SER A 234 11.38 -2.61 5.89
N GLY A 235 10.95 -1.36 5.78
CA GLY A 235 9.81 -0.96 4.96
C GLY A 235 10.02 -1.13 3.45
N THR A 236 11.24 -1.34 2.97
CA THR A 236 11.51 -1.63 1.55
C THR A 236 11.35 -3.10 1.21
N VAL A 237 11.35 -3.99 2.21
CA VAL A 237 11.11 -5.42 2.04
C VAL A 237 9.60 -5.69 2.04
N ARG A 238 9.07 -6.21 0.95
CA ARG A 238 7.62 -6.35 0.70
C ARG A 238 7.15 -7.78 0.60
N GLY A 239 8.05 -8.75 0.68
CA GLY A 239 7.76 -10.18 0.64
C GLY A 239 8.74 -11.00 1.46
N THR A 240 8.34 -12.20 1.83
CA THR A 240 9.19 -13.21 2.46
C THR A 240 9.22 -14.46 1.59
N TYR A 241 10.14 -15.36 1.86
CA TYR A 241 10.28 -16.60 1.11
C TYR A 241 9.74 -17.78 1.93
N THR A 242 8.99 -18.64 1.25
CA THR A 242 8.51 -19.92 1.79
C THR A 242 9.46 -21.05 1.37
N LYS A 243 9.34 -22.21 2.05
CA LYS A 243 10.05 -23.43 1.61
C LYS A 243 9.58 -23.89 0.25
N GLY A 244 10.50 -24.32 -0.57
CA GLY A 244 10.29 -24.75 -1.95
C GLY A 244 11.06 -23.89 -2.93
N ASP A 245 10.59 -23.84 -4.16
CA ASP A 245 11.20 -23.04 -5.21
C ASP A 245 11.03 -21.55 -4.94
N ILE A 246 12.11 -20.80 -5.14
CA ILE A 246 12.10 -19.32 -5.18
C ILE A 246 12.23 -18.91 -6.64
N THR A 247 11.22 -18.24 -7.14
CA THR A 247 11.13 -17.79 -8.53
C THR A 247 11.59 -16.34 -8.70
N VAL A 248 11.76 -15.93 -9.96
CA VAL A 248 12.00 -14.51 -10.29
C VAL A 248 10.88 -13.61 -9.77
N GLU A 249 9.62 -14.08 -9.85
CA GLU A 249 8.47 -13.34 -9.32
C GLU A 249 8.57 -13.14 -7.81
N ASP A 250 8.94 -14.16 -7.04
CA ASP A 250 9.11 -14.07 -5.59
C ASP A 250 10.19 -13.04 -5.21
N VAL A 251 11.33 -13.08 -5.90
CA VAL A 251 12.42 -12.12 -5.68
C VAL A 251 12.00 -10.71 -6.06
N PHE A 252 11.34 -10.52 -7.19
CA PHE A 252 10.83 -9.22 -7.60
C PHE A 252 9.84 -8.66 -6.59
N ASN A 253 8.90 -9.47 -6.12
CA ASN A 253 7.87 -9.04 -5.17
C ASN A 253 8.45 -8.72 -3.79
N SER A 254 9.56 -9.35 -3.39
CA SER A 254 10.23 -9.05 -2.13
C SER A 254 10.88 -7.65 -2.09
N PHE A 255 11.24 -7.07 -3.27
CA PHE A 255 11.81 -5.74 -3.43
C PHE A 255 11.09 -4.92 -4.52
N SER A 256 9.77 -4.94 -4.54
CA SER A 256 8.95 -4.34 -5.59
C SER A 256 8.83 -2.80 -5.53
N LEU A 257 9.46 -2.13 -4.57
CA LEU A 257 9.36 -0.69 -4.42
C LEU A 257 10.47 0.07 -5.15
N GLY A 258 10.13 1.31 -5.52
CA GLY A 258 11.04 2.24 -6.17
C GLY A 258 11.05 2.09 -7.69
N ILE A 259 11.53 3.15 -8.33
CA ILE A 259 11.82 3.18 -9.76
C ILE A 259 13.02 4.09 -10.00
N GLY A 260 13.99 3.61 -10.74
CA GLY A 260 15.17 4.37 -11.13
C GLY A 260 14.86 5.47 -12.15
N LYS A 261 15.78 6.39 -12.35
CA LYS A 261 15.66 7.43 -13.39
C LYS A 261 15.61 6.87 -14.80
N ASP A 262 16.10 5.66 -14.98
CA ASP A 262 16.09 4.86 -16.21
C ASP A 262 14.76 4.12 -16.45
N GLY A 263 13.83 4.21 -15.49
CA GLY A 263 12.55 3.50 -15.53
C GLY A 263 12.61 2.04 -15.06
N VAL A 264 13.76 1.59 -14.56
CA VAL A 264 13.92 0.23 -14.01
C VAL A 264 13.41 0.21 -12.56
N ALA A 265 12.70 -0.87 -12.19
CA ALA A 265 12.20 -1.06 -10.83
C ALA A 265 13.35 -1.19 -9.82
N GLY A 266 13.11 -0.72 -8.60
CA GLY A 266 14.07 -0.73 -7.49
C GLY A 266 14.63 0.64 -7.14
N TYR A 267 15.19 0.74 -5.95
CA TYR A 267 15.92 1.94 -5.51
C TYR A 267 17.39 1.85 -5.95
N PRO A 268 18.03 3.00 -6.25
CA PRO A 268 19.47 3.01 -6.51
C PRO A 268 20.22 2.62 -5.24
N LEU A 269 21.16 1.69 -5.39
CA LEU A 269 22.08 1.30 -4.33
C LEU A 269 23.17 2.36 -4.19
N ILE A 270 23.40 2.84 -2.97
CA ILE A 270 24.38 3.88 -2.66
C ILE A 270 25.49 3.29 -1.82
N SER A 271 26.74 3.35 -2.31
CA SER A 271 27.93 3.05 -1.53
C SER A 271 28.57 4.35 -1.05
N ALA A 272 28.97 4.39 0.22
CA ALA A 272 29.62 5.55 0.83
C ALA A 272 30.78 5.13 1.73
N CYS A 273 31.91 5.81 1.62
CA CYS A 273 33.03 5.65 2.55
C CYS A 273 32.89 6.64 3.70
N LEU A 274 32.80 6.13 4.93
CA LEU A 274 32.79 6.95 6.14
C LEU A 274 34.25 7.21 6.59
N LEU A 275 34.73 8.41 6.36
CA LEU A 275 36.04 8.81 6.82
C LEU A 275 36.00 9.10 8.34
N TYR A 276 36.91 8.47 9.10
CA TYR A 276 37.02 8.62 10.56
C TYR A 276 37.42 10.04 11.05
N THR A 277 37.68 10.96 10.16
CA THR A 277 38.08 12.33 10.51
C THR A 277 36.91 13.30 10.35
N SER A 278 35.94 13.23 11.30
CA SER A 278 35.18 14.42 11.62
C SER A 278 35.80 15.08 12.85
N PRO A 279 36.02 16.40 12.87
CA PRO A 279 36.58 17.12 14.01
C PRO A 279 35.69 17.07 15.24
#